data_6989f82bc35eb272d49a2e2138e3f873
#
_entry.id   6989f82bc35eb272d49a2e2138e3f873
#
_cell.length_a   1.000
_cell.length_b   1.000
_cell.length_c   1.000
_cell.angle_alpha   90.00
_cell.angle_beta   90.00
_cell.angle_gamma   90.00
#
_symmetry.space_group_name_H-M   'P 1'
#
loop_
_entity.id
_entity.type
_entity.pdbx_description
1 polymer ?
#
loop_
_entity_poly.entity_id
_entity_poly.type
_entity_poly.pdbx_seq_one_letter_code
_entity_poly.pdbx_strand_id
1 'polypeptide(L)'
;LSRIANIAQTVEVVLAAEGAEAAVSIVRRRRGTWFDPALVDIVASWRRDASWWSSVQSPDVITAVVDSEPFDHVRIVSGGELEGVARAFADIIDAKSPYTYRHSTRVADIARGVAAIAGFDGLAQDRLFRAGLLHDIGKLEVSSRILDKPGALTAEERAAIELHPVHTWEILSRVS
;
A
#
# COMPACT_ATOMS: atom_id res chain seq x y z
N LEU A 1 -16.10 5.64 0.09
CA LEU A 1 -14.89 4.92 0.55
C LEU A 1 -14.01 5.80 1.44
N SER A 2 -13.62 7.01 1.03
CA SER A 2 -12.71 7.89 1.80
C SER A 2 -13.21 8.19 3.23
N ARG A 3 -14.54 8.33 3.45
CA ARG A 3 -15.12 8.56 4.79
C ARG A 3 -14.96 7.35 5.70
N ILE A 4 -15.10 6.13 5.16
CA ILE A 4 -14.90 4.89 5.90
C ILE A 4 -13.42 4.74 6.28
N ALA A 5 -12.52 4.95 5.34
CA ALA A 5 -11.08 4.88 5.59
C ALA A 5 -10.62 5.88 6.68
N ASN A 6 -11.14 7.11 6.65
CA ASN A 6 -10.80 8.15 7.63
C ASN A 6 -11.24 7.77 9.06
N ILE A 7 -12.47 7.27 9.24
CA ILE A 7 -12.93 6.85 10.56
C ILE A 7 -12.19 5.60 11.03
N ALA A 8 -11.93 4.64 10.14
CA ALA A 8 -11.19 3.41 10.45
C ALA A 8 -9.76 3.72 10.90
N GLN A 9 -9.04 4.58 10.19
CA GLN A 9 -7.70 5.03 10.57
C GLN A 9 -7.68 5.70 11.96
N THR A 10 -8.67 6.55 12.26
CA THR A 10 -8.76 7.19 13.57
C THR A 10 -9.03 6.17 14.67
N VAL A 11 -9.93 5.22 14.42
CA VAL A 11 -10.24 4.14 15.36
C VAL A 11 -8.99 3.29 15.63
N GLU A 12 -8.28 2.88 14.60
CA GLU A 12 -7.08 2.05 14.71
C GLU A 12 -6.00 2.75 15.55
N VAL A 13 -5.63 3.98 15.22
CA VAL A 13 -4.58 4.74 15.92
C VAL A 13 -4.93 4.94 17.40
N VAL A 14 -6.19 5.31 17.71
CA VAL A 14 -6.60 5.56 19.10
C VAL A 14 -6.76 4.24 19.85
N LEU A 15 -7.24 3.18 19.21
CA LEU A 15 -7.32 1.84 19.79
C LEU A 15 -5.94 1.34 20.24
N ALA A 16 -4.94 1.49 19.37
CA ALA A 16 -3.57 1.07 19.67
C ALA A 16 -2.94 1.87 20.83
N ALA A 17 -3.23 3.18 20.91
CA ALA A 17 -2.62 4.06 21.89
C ALA A 17 -3.35 4.10 23.23
N GLU A 18 -4.70 4.09 23.24
CA GLU A 18 -5.53 4.43 24.39
C GLU A 18 -6.67 3.43 24.63
N GLY A 19 -6.86 2.46 23.75
CA GLY A 19 -7.87 1.40 23.88
C GLY A 19 -9.26 1.75 23.31
N ALA A 20 -10.16 0.77 23.34
CA ALA A 20 -11.46 0.79 22.68
C ALA A 20 -12.41 1.91 23.17
N GLU A 21 -12.45 2.17 24.47
CA GLU A 21 -13.31 3.24 25.04
C GLU A 21 -12.87 4.63 24.52
N ALA A 22 -11.58 4.88 24.46
CA ALA A 22 -11.03 6.13 23.94
C ALA A 22 -11.33 6.26 22.43
N ALA A 23 -11.18 5.19 21.65
CA ALA A 23 -11.50 5.16 20.23
C ALA A 23 -12.97 5.52 19.97
N VAL A 24 -13.91 4.91 20.69
CA VAL A 24 -15.34 5.23 20.59
C VAL A 24 -15.62 6.67 21.04
N SER A 25 -14.99 7.13 22.11
CA SER A 25 -15.17 8.48 22.64
C SER A 25 -14.74 9.57 21.64
N ILE A 26 -13.55 9.43 21.03
CA ILE A 26 -13.04 10.41 20.06
C ILE A 26 -13.92 10.46 18.81
N VAL A 27 -14.39 9.30 18.32
CA VAL A 27 -15.27 9.21 17.15
C VAL A 27 -16.61 9.90 17.43
N ARG A 28 -17.23 9.66 18.61
CA ARG A 28 -18.47 10.32 19.02
C ARG A 28 -18.32 11.83 19.13
N ARG A 29 -17.23 12.30 19.71
CA ARG A 29 -16.96 13.75 19.88
C ARG A 29 -16.85 14.48 18.56
N ARG A 30 -16.41 13.78 17.48
CA ARG A 30 -16.24 14.33 16.14
C ARG A 30 -17.41 14.05 15.19
N ARG A 31 -18.52 13.54 15.72
CA ARG A 31 -19.74 13.24 14.98
C ARG A 31 -20.28 14.49 14.27
N GLY A 32 -20.56 14.39 12.98
CA GLY A 32 -21.10 15.48 12.16
C GLY A 32 -20.12 16.58 11.80
N THR A 33 -18.89 16.56 12.34
CA THR A 33 -17.81 17.50 11.98
C THR A 33 -16.74 16.83 11.11
N TRP A 34 -16.12 15.79 11.64
CA TRP A 34 -15.10 15.01 10.93
C TRP A 34 -15.65 13.71 10.37
N PHE A 35 -16.63 13.12 11.05
CA PHE A 35 -17.17 11.82 10.71
C PHE A 35 -18.65 11.87 10.39
N ASP A 36 -19.04 11.06 9.40
CA ASP A 36 -20.42 10.83 9.05
C ASP A 36 -21.19 10.26 10.26
N PRO A 37 -22.35 10.84 10.63
CA PRO A 37 -23.12 10.36 11.78
C PRO A 37 -23.47 8.88 11.72
N ALA A 38 -23.81 8.33 10.53
CA ALA A 38 -24.16 6.93 10.38
C ALA A 38 -22.98 6.01 10.66
N LEU A 39 -21.78 6.39 10.22
CA LEU A 39 -20.54 5.63 10.49
C LEU A 39 -20.18 5.68 11.98
N VAL A 40 -20.39 6.82 12.63
CA VAL A 40 -20.18 6.96 14.08
C VAL A 40 -21.13 6.05 14.85
N ASP A 41 -22.40 5.95 14.45
CA ASP A 41 -23.39 5.10 15.11
C ASP A 41 -23.01 3.60 14.99
N ILE A 42 -22.45 3.20 13.84
CA ILE A 42 -21.91 1.84 13.64
C ILE A 42 -20.74 1.58 14.60
N VAL A 43 -19.72 2.44 14.62
CA VAL A 43 -18.56 2.27 15.53
C VAL A 43 -19.02 2.27 16.99
N ALA A 44 -19.97 3.12 17.34
CA ALA A 44 -20.51 3.21 18.69
C ALA A 44 -21.29 1.96 19.12
N SER A 45 -21.88 1.22 18.18
CA SER A 45 -22.59 -0.04 18.47
C SER A 45 -21.64 -1.14 18.95
N TRP A 46 -20.38 -1.10 18.52
CA TRP A 46 -19.34 -2.08 18.93
C TRP A 46 -18.76 -1.80 20.32
N ARG A 47 -19.13 -0.70 20.98
CA ARG A 47 -18.55 -0.29 22.27
C ARG A 47 -18.45 -1.41 23.31
N ARG A 48 -19.46 -2.30 23.37
CA ARG A 48 -19.54 -3.40 24.34
C ARG A 48 -19.12 -4.74 23.78
N ASP A 49 -18.70 -4.78 22.52
CA ASP A 49 -18.27 -6.01 21.86
C ASP A 49 -16.77 -6.22 22.06
N ALA A 50 -16.44 -6.78 23.23
CA ALA A 50 -15.05 -7.10 23.58
C ALA A 50 -14.42 -8.09 22.58
N SER A 51 -15.22 -8.99 22.00
CA SER A 51 -14.74 -10.00 21.06
C SER A 51 -14.29 -9.35 19.75
N TRP A 52 -15.07 -8.39 19.24
CA TRP A 52 -14.70 -7.62 18.05
C TRP A 52 -13.42 -6.81 18.27
N TRP A 53 -13.32 -6.09 19.40
CA TRP A 53 -12.11 -5.31 19.71
C TRP A 53 -10.87 -6.19 19.85
N SER A 54 -11.02 -7.38 20.42
CA SER A 54 -9.93 -8.35 20.51
C SER A 54 -9.52 -8.88 19.14
N SER A 55 -10.48 -9.17 18.25
CA SER A 55 -10.20 -9.69 16.92
C SER A 55 -9.44 -8.70 16.04
N VAL A 56 -9.76 -7.40 16.08
CA VAL A 56 -9.03 -6.37 15.30
C VAL A 56 -7.63 -6.09 15.81
N GLN A 57 -7.31 -6.49 17.04
CA GLN A 57 -5.96 -6.40 17.62
C GLN A 57 -5.19 -7.72 17.52
N SER A 58 -5.81 -8.78 16.99
CA SER A 58 -5.17 -10.08 16.81
C SER A 58 -4.10 -10.03 15.72
N PRO A 59 -2.98 -10.75 15.88
CA PRO A 59 -2.05 -10.99 14.79
C PRO A 59 -2.70 -11.64 13.55
N ASP A 60 -3.81 -12.36 13.75
CA ASP A 60 -4.56 -13.07 12.69
C ASP A 60 -5.63 -12.19 12.02
N VAL A 61 -5.67 -10.88 12.30
CA VAL A 61 -6.69 -9.96 11.74
C VAL A 61 -6.72 -10.01 10.21
N ILE A 62 -5.58 -10.15 9.56
CA ILE A 62 -5.50 -10.23 8.08
C ILE A 62 -6.25 -11.46 7.58
N THR A 63 -6.05 -12.62 8.20
CA THR A 63 -6.79 -13.85 7.87
C THR A 63 -8.28 -13.66 8.08
N ALA A 64 -8.69 -13.07 9.20
CA ALA A 64 -10.11 -12.81 9.48
C ALA A 64 -10.75 -11.85 8.46
N VAL A 65 -10.01 -10.86 7.97
CA VAL A 65 -10.47 -9.95 6.89
C VAL A 65 -10.63 -10.70 5.58
N VAL A 66 -9.65 -11.51 5.19
CA VAL A 66 -9.71 -12.35 3.97
C VAL A 66 -10.88 -13.33 4.03
N ASP A 67 -11.08 -13.99 5.17
CA ASP A 67 -12.19 -14.93 5.38
C ASP A 67 -13.57 -14.25 5.36
N SER A 68 -13.63 -12.96 5.63
CA SER A 68 -14.86 -12.16 5.55
C SER A 68 -15.18 -11.62 4.16
N GLU A 69 -14.26 -11.78 3.20
CA GLU A 69 -14.46 -11.33 1.83
C GLU A 69 -15.53 -12.17 1.14
N PRO A 70 -16.56 -11.55 0.52
CA PRO A 70 -17.57 -12.28 -0.23
C PRO A 70 -16.95 -13.04 -1.41
N PHE A 71 -17.21 -14.33 -1.52
CA PHE A 71 -16.63 -15.20 -2.58
C PHE A 71 -16.93 -14.73 -4.01
N ASP A 72 -17.99 -13.98 -4.22
CA ASP A 72 -18.38 -13.39 -5.51
C ASP A 72 -17.54 -12.16 -5.90
N HIS A 73 -16.71 -11.64 -5.00
CA HIS A 73 -15.80 -10.52 -5.25
C HIS A 73 -14.34 -10.94 -5.52
N VAL A 74 -14.01 -12.24 -5.42
CA VAL A 74 -12.69 -12.74 -5.80
C VAL A 74 -12.50 -12.53 -7.30
N ARG A 75 -11.59 -11.65 -7.66
CA ARG A 75 -11.28 -11.35 -9.05
C ARG A 75 -9.94 -11.95 -9.43
N ILE A 76 -9.98 -12.97 -10.31
CA ILE A 76 -8.75 -13.50 -10.89
C ILE A 76 -8.28 -12.53 -11.96
N VAL A 77 -7.14 -11.93 -11.74
CA VAL A 77 -6.55 -10.93 -12.63
C VAL A 77 -5.77 -11.62 -13.74
N SER A 78 -6.13 -11.36 -15.00
CA SER A 78 -5.39 -11.85 -16.17
C SER A 78 -4.13 -11.03 -16.43
N GLY A 79 -3.25 -11.52 -17.31
CA GLY A 79 -1.95 -10.87 -17.59
C GLY A 79 -2.03 -9.38 -17.95
N GLY A 80 -3.04 -8.96 -18.71
CA GLY A 80 -3.23 -7.55 -19.09
C GLY A 80 -3.73 -6.67 -17.92
N GLU A 81 -4.59 -7.22 -17.08
CA GLU A 81 -5.07 -6.52 -15.87
C GLU A 81 -3.94 -6.41 -14.84
N LEU A 82 -3.11 -7.44 -14.70
CA LEU A 82 -1.92 -7.41 -13.84
C LEU A 82 -0.93 -6.32 -14.28
N GLU A 83 -0.76 -6.11 -15.58
CA GLU A 83 0.03 -5.00 -16.10
C GLU A 83 -0.58 -3.65 -15.68
N GLY A 84 -1.90 -3.50 -15.73
CA GLY A 84 -2.61 -2.30 -15.27
C GLY A 84 -2.38 -2.02 -13.79
N VAL A 85 -2.42 -3.04 -12.95
CA VAL A 85 -2.11 -2.93 -11.52
C VAL A 85 -0.64 -2.51 -11.31
N ALA A 86 0.31 -3.17 -12.00
CA ALA A 86 1.72 -2.82 -11.91
C ALA A 86 2.01 -1.37 -12.36
N ARG A 87 1.33 -0.88 -13.40
CA ARG A 87 1.42 0.53 -13.83
C ARG A 87 0.91 1.50 -12.78
N ALA A 88 -0.22 1.18 -12.12
CA ALA A 88 -0.75 2.02 -11.06
C ALA A 88 0.22 2.15 -9.88
N PHE A 89 0.88 1.07 -9.48
CA PHE A 89 1.94 1.12 -8.47
C PHE A 89 3.15 1.92 -8.95
N ALA A 90 3.58 1.75 -10.21
CA ALA A 90 4.66 2.53 -10.78
C ALA A 90 4.37 4.04 -10.74
N ASP A 91 3.15 4.45 -11.09
CA ASP A 91 2.73 5.85 -11.04
C ASP A 91 2.75 6.42 -9.60
N ILE A 92 2.34 5.62 -8.60
CA ILE A 92 2.40 6.00 -7.18
C ILE A 92 3.85 6.18 -6.72
N ILE A 93 4.74 5.27 -7.12
CA ILE A 93 6.16 5.32 -6.76
C ILE A 93 6.83 6.52 -7.43
N ASP A 94 6.57 6.71 -8.71
CA ASP A 94 7.12 7.82 -9.49
C ASP A 94 6.63 9.19 -8.97
N ALA A 95 5.39 9.25 -8.43
CA ALA A 95 4.84 10.45 -7.82
C ALA A 95 5.45 10.77 -6.43
N LYS A 96 6.13 9.80 -5.80
CA LYS A 96 6.76 10.01 -4.48
C LYS A 96 7.97 10.95 -4.54
N SER A 97 8.59 11.12 -5.72
CA SER A 97 9.69 12.05 -5.93
C SER A 97 9.51 12.83 -7.24
N PRO A 98 9.73 14.14 -7.26
CA PRO A 98 9.60 14.96 -8.47
C PRO A 98 10.63 14.60 -9.55
N TYR A 99 11.69 13.88 -9.19
CA TYR A 99 12.76 13.48 -10.10
C TYR A 99 12.47 12.20 -10.89
N THR A 100 11.40 11.48 -10.54
CA THR A 100 11.11 10.14 -11.08
C THR A 100 9.88 10.11 -12.00
N TYR A 101 9.38 11.24 -12.45
CA TYR A 101 8.22 11.27 -13.34
C TYR A 101 8.35 10.32 -14.53
N ARG A 102 7.46 9.31 -14.62
CA ARG A 102 7.46 8.23 -15.64
C ARG A 102 8.76 7.45 -15.74
N HIS A 103 9.60 7.45 -14.70
CA HIS A 103 10.86 6.70 -14.70
C HIS A 103 10.60 5.20 -14.83
N SER A 104 9.74 4.67 -13.97
CA SER A 104 9.43 3.23 -13.92
C SER A 104 8.85 2.72 -15.24
N THR A 105 7.95 3.50 -15.88
CA THR A 105 7.41 3.15 -17.20
C THR A 105 8.52 3.09 -18.27
N ARG A 106 9.41 4.08 -18.30
CA ARG A 106 10.53 4.09 -19.28
C ARG A 106 11.48 2.93 -19.06
N VAL A 107 11.82 2.62 -17.81
CA VAL A 107 12.66 1.45 -17.48
C VAL A 107 12.00 0.17 -17.96
N ALA A 108 10.70 0.00 -17.74
CA ALA A 108 9.94 -1.16 -18.18
C ALA A 108 9.93 -1.29 -19.72
N ASP A 109 9.70 -0.20 -20.46
CA ASP A 109 9.71 -0.20 -21.92
C ASP A 109 11.09 -0.57 -22.48
N ILE A 110 12.17 -0.03 -21.90
CA ILE A 110 13.54 -0.36 -22.29
C ILE A 110 13.83 -1.84 -21.98
N ALA A 111 13.46 -2.33 -20.80
CA ALA A 111 13.68 -3.73 -20.43
C ALA A 111 12.99 -4.69 -21.39
N ARG A 112 11.73 -4.42 -21.78
CA ARG A 112 10.97 -5.20 -22.78
C ARG A 112 11.66 -5.13 -24.14
N GLY A 113 12.10 -3.94 -24.58
CA GLY A 113 12.79 -3.76 -25.85
C GLY A 113 14.12 -4.52 -25.92
N VAL A 114 14.93 -4.46 -24.87
CA VAL A 114 16.19 -5.22 -24.77
C VAL A 114 15.91 -6.72 -24.80
N ALA A 115 14.89 -7.20 -24.05
CA ALA A 115 14.50 -8.60 -24.05
C ALA A 115 14.07 -9.09 -25.44
N ALA A 116 13.31 -8.29 -26.19
CA ALA A 116 12.90 -8.61 -27.55
C ALA A 116 14.13 -8.75 -28.51
N ILE A 117 15.07 -7.81 -28.42
CA ILE A 117 16.31 -7.85 -29.22
C ILE A 117 17.18 -9.06 -28.85
N ALA A 118 17.21 -9.42 -27.56
CA ALA A 118 17.95 -10.58 -27.05
C ALA A 118 17.27 -11.92 -27.36
N GLY A 119 16.11 -11.93 -28.03
CA GLY A 119 15.41 -13.15 -28.46
C GLY A 119 14.57 -13.83 -27.37
N PHE A 120 14.24 -13.15 -26.28
CA PHE A 120 13.33 -13.68 -25.27
C PHE A 120 11.92 -13.81 -25.83
N ASP A 121 11.17 -14.83 -25.37
CA ASP A 121 9.78 -15.02 -25.74
C ASP A 121 8.85 -13.94 -25.13
N GLY A 122 7.62 -13.85 -25.63
CA GLY A 122 6.67 -12.84 -25.21
C GLY A 122 6.37 -12.89 -23.70
N LEU A 123 6.32 -14.09 -23.09
CA LEU A 123 6.08 -14.26 -21.65
C LEU A 123 7.23 -13.68 -20.83
N ALA A 124 8.47 -13.93 -21.24
CA ALA A 124 9.65 -13.36 -20.58
C ALA A 124 9.73 -11.84 -20.76
N GLN A 125 9.37 -11.34 -21.95
CA GLN A 125 9.28 -9.89 -22.21
C GLN A 125 8.26 -9.23 -21.28
N ASP A 126 7.07 -9.80 -21.08
CA ASP A 126 6.03 -9.28 -20.19
C ASP A 126 6.44 -9.34 -18.71
N ARG A 127 7.17 -10.38 -18.30
CA ARG A 127 7.75 -10.49 -16.95
C ARG A 127 8.78 -9.39 -16.70
N LEU A 128 9.69 -9.16 -17.65
CA LEU A 128 10.70 -8.11 -17.54
C LEU A 128 10.09 -6.72 -17.56
N PHE A 129 9.04 -6.52 -18.33
CA PHE A 129 8.27 -5.28 -18.31
C PHE A 129 7.68 -5.00 -16.93
N ARG A 130 6.98 -5.97 -16.33
CA ARG A 130 6.42 -5.83 -14.97
C ARG A 130 7.52 -5.64 -13.92
N ALA A 131 8.63 -6.35 -14.05
CA ALA A 131 9.79 -6.14 -13.17
C ALA A 131 10.33 -4.71 -13.26
N GLY A 132 10.40 -4.15 -14.46
CA GLY A 132 10.78 -2.76 -14.68
C GLY A 132 9.81 -1.75 -14.07
N LEU A 133 8.49 -2.01 -14.13
CA LEU A 133 7.49 -1.16 -13.47
C LEU A 133 7.63 -1.15 -11.94
N LEU A 134 7.96 -2.29 -11.34
CA LEU A 134 7.93 -2.49 -9.90
C LEU A 134 9.32 -2.46 -9.23
N HIS A 135 10.40 -2.23 -10.00
CA HIS A 135 11.77 -2.35 -9.48
C HIS A 135 12.07 -1.42 -8.30
N ASP A 136 11.38 -0.31 -8.24
CA ASP A 136 11.56 0.76 -7.25
C ASP A 136 10.47 0.78 -6.17
N ILE A 137 9.57 -0.23 -6.08
CA ILE A 137 8.45 -0.22 -5.10
C ILE A 137 8.96 -0.14 -3.65
N GLY A 138 10.15 -0.67 -3.36
CA GLY A 138 10.79 -0.57 -2.06
C GLY A 138 11.13 0.85 -1.62
N LYS A 139 11.13 1.83 -2.52
CA LYS A 139 11.25 3.26 -2.15
C LYS A 139 10.06 3.77 -1.33
N LEU A 140 8.96 3.02 -1.25
CA LEU A 140 7.86 3.34 -0.35
C LEU A 140 8.30 3.34 1.13
N GLU A 141 9.28 2.53 1.50
CA GLU A 141 9.88 2.48 2.84
C GLU A 141 10.82 3.66 3.14
N VAL A 142 11.29 4.37 2.10
CA VAL A 142 12.21 5.50 2.27
C VAL A 142 11.41 6.78 2.55
N SER A 143 11.84 7.55 3.56
CA SER A 143 11.22 8.84 3.86
C SER A 143 11.29 9.80 2.68
N SER A 144 10.17 10.48 2.38
CA SER A 144 10.14 11.53 1.34
C SER A 144 11.11 12.69 1.64
N ARG A 145 11.43 12.94 2.91
CA ARG A 145 12.45 13.94 3.27
C ARG A 145 13.84 13.60 2.75
N ILE A 146 14.16 12.30 2.62
CA ILE A 146 15.41 11.80 2.06
C ILE A 146 15.35 11.85 0.55
N LEU A 147 14.26 11.36 -0.05
CA LEU A 147 14.09 11.30 -1.50
C LEU A 147 14.05 12.69 -2.16
N ASP A 148 13.46 13.67 -1.49
CA ASP A 148 13.28 15.04 -2.00
C ASP A 148 14.30 16.03 -1.43
N LYS A 149 15.34 15.53 -0.74
CA LYS A 149 16.33 16.37 -0.10
C LYS A 149 17.04 17.25 -1.12
N PRO A 150 16.98 18.59 -0.98
CA PRO A 150 17.76 19.48 -1.83
C PRO A 150 19.24 19.45 -1.39
N GLY A 151 20.08 18.76 -2.14
CA GLY A 151 21.52 18.70 -1.89
C GLY A 151 22.07 17.28 -1.69
N ALA A 152 23.29 17.17 -1.19
CA ALA A 152 23.95 15.90 -0.98
C ALA A 152 23.33 15.10 0.17
N LEU A 153 23.19 13.79 -0.04
CA LEU A 153 22.78 12.85 0.99
C LEU A 153 23.92 12.55 1.96
N THR A 154 23.60 12.37 3.24
CA THR A 154 24.55 11.78 4.19
C THR A 154 24.80 10.31 3.88
N ALA A 155 25.77 9.69 4.51
CA ALA A 155 26.05 8.27 4.34
C ALA A 155 24.85 7.41 4.79
N GLU A 156 24.20 7.78 5.89
CA GLU A 156 23.04 7.09 6.46
C GLU A 156 21.81 7.23 5.53
N GLU A 157 21.57 8.43 4.99
CA GLU A 157 20.48 8.69 4.06
C GLU A 157 20.68 7.91 2.74
N ARG A 158 21.91 7.84 2.25
CA ARG A 158 22.28 7.04 1.09
C ARG A 158 22.04 5.56 1.35
N ALA A 159 22.50 5.03 2.49
CA ALA A 159 22.30 3.64 2.89
C ALA A 159 20.80 3.30 2.97
N ALA A 160 19.97 4.21 3.48
CA ALA A 160 18.51 4.02 3.52
C ALA A 160 17.89 3.90 2.11
N ILE A 161 18.38 4.66 1.13
CA ILE A 161 17.91 4.51 -0.25
C ILE A 161 18.43 3.20 -0.88
N GLU A 162 19.69 2.84 -0.63
CA GLU A 162 20.32 1.64 -1.20
C GLU A 162 19.66 0.33 -0.73
N LEU A 163 18.87 0.37 0.35
CA LEU A 163 18.06 -0.76 0.82
C LEU A 163 16.78 -1.01 0.01
N HIS A 164 16.36 -0.09 -0.89
CA HIS A 164 15.11 -0.24 -1.64
C HIS A 164 15.00 -1.56 -2.43
N PRO A 165 16.05 -2.19 -3.00
CA PRO A 165 15.91 -3.48 -3.66
C PRO A 165 15.52 -4.61 -2.69
N VAL A 166 16.02 -4.55 -1.45
CA VAL A 166 15.64 -5.51 -0.38
C VAL A 166 14.18 -5.34 -0.04
N HIS A 167 13.74 -4.10 0.21
CA HIS A 167 12.33 -3.79 0.47
C HIS A 167 11.43 -4.14 -0.72
N THR A 168 11.89 -3.93 -1.97
CA THR A 168 11.19 -4.37 -3.18
C THR A 168 10.93 -5.87 -3.13
N TRP A 169 11.93 -6.67 -2.82
CA TRP A 169 11.80 -8.11 -2.70
C TRP A 169 10.83 -8.50 -1.55
N GLU A 170 10.96 -7.87 -0.38
CA GLU A 170 10.09 -8.12 0.77
C GLU A 170 8.62 -7.83 0.47
N ILE A 171 8.33 -6.74 -0.25
CA ILE A 171 6.97 -6.37 -0.65
C ILE A 171 6.43 -7.39 -1.66
N LEU A 172 7.18 -7.65 -2.74
CA LEU A 172 6.71 -8.49 -3.83
C LEU A 172 6.64 -9.97 -3.47
N SER A 173 7.47 -10.45 -2.56
CA SER A 173 7.42 -11.85 -2.09
C SER A 173 6.16 -12.20 -1.30
N ARG A 174 5.38 -11.21 -0.85
CA ARG A 174 4.09 -11.40 -0.17
C ARG A 174 2.91 -11.52 -1.15
N VAL A 175 3.14 -11.23 -2.42
CA VAL A 175 2.14 -11.34 -3.48
C VAL A 175 2.28 -12.72 -4.11
N SER A 176 1.39 -13.64 -3.76
CA SER A 176 1.34 -15.02 -4.27
C SER A 176 0.30 -15.18 -5.36
#